data_f9e03fa05007f9b324391b0c91ab3a35
#
_entry.id   f9e03fa05007f9b324391b0c91ab3a35
#
_cell.length_a   1.000
_cell.length_b   1.000
_cell.length_c   1.000
_cell.angle_alpha   90.00
_cell.angle_beta   90.00
_cell.angle_gamma   90.00
#
_symmetry.space_group_name_H-M   'P 1'
#
loop_
_entity.id
_entity.type
_entity.pdbx_description
1 polymer ?
#
loop_
_entity_poly.entity_id
_entity_poly.type
_entity_poly.pdbx_seq_one_letter_code
_entity_poly.pdbx_strand_id
1 'polypeptide(L)' 'MIKLTPRQDQVLDCIRSYITDTGYPPTRAEIAKELGFKSPNAAEEHIKALARKGAIEIIPGASRGIRVPDMHEVD' A
#
# COMPACT_ATOMS: atom_id res chain seq x y z
N MET A 1 -11.03 14.59 -6.32
CA MET A 1 -9.58 14.29 -6.46
C MET A 1 -8.97 14.01 -5.09
N ILE A 2 -8.26 12.89 -4.97
CA ILE A 2 -7.64 12.49 -3.72
C ILE A 2 -6.32 13.23 -3.56
N LYS A 3 -6.15 13.88 -2.40
CA LYS A 3 -4.92 14.58 -2.11
C LYS A 3 -4.13 13.79 -1.07
N LEU A 4 -2.96 13.31 -1.46
CA LEU A 4 -2.10 12.54 -0.59
C LEU A 4 -0.96 13.39 -0.06
N THR A 5 -0.53 13.11 1.18
CA THR A 5 0.71 13.70 1.68
C THR A 5 1.89 13.07 0.95
N PRO A 6 3.07 13.72 0.97
CA PRO A 6 4.24 13.13 0.31
C PRO A 6 4.58 11.73 0.81
N ARG A 7 4.43 11.48 2.12
CA ARG A 7 4.70 10.15 2.66
C ARG A 7 3.66 9.14 2.22
N GLN A 8 2.39 9.53 2.18
CA GLN A 8 1.34 8.65 1.69
C GLN A 8 1.56 8.31 0.23
N ASP A 9 2.00 9.28 -0.56
CA ASP A 9 2.30 9.06 -1.95
C ASP A 9 3.44 8.05 -2.12
N GLN A 10 4.47 8.15 -1.29
CA GLN A 10 5.58 7.20 -1.30
C GLN A 10 5.10 5.78 -0.97
N VAL A 11 4.22 5.65 0.00
CA VAL A 11 3.67 4.34 0.36
C VAL A 11 2.86 3.76 -0.80
N LEU A 12 2.03 4.59 -1.42
CA LEU A 12 1.24 4.13 -2.56
C LEU A 12 2.12 3.71 -3.73
N ASP A 13 3.17 4.49 -4.02
CA ASP A 13 4.12 4.14 -5.08
C ASP A 13 4.81 2.82 -4.79
N CYS A 14 5.21 2.60 -3.55
CA CYS A 14 5.83 1.34 -3.12
C CYS A 14 4.88 0.17 -3.39
N ILE A 15 3.61 0.32 -3.04
CA ILE A 15 2.61 -0.72 -3.26
C ILE A 15 2.46 -1.00 -4.75
N ARG A 16 2.32 0.04 -5.56
CA ARG A 16 2.15 -0.11 -7.01
C ARG A 16 3.35 -0.79 -7.66
N SER A 17 4.55 -0.33 -7.29
CA SER A 17 5.77 -0.91 -7.84
C SER A 17 5.91 -2.38 -7.47
N TYR A 18 5.58 -2.70 -6.23
CA TYR A 18 5.67 -4.07 -5.76
C TYR A 18 4.71 -4.98 -6.55
N ILE A 19 3.48 -4.52 -6.78
CA ILE A 19 2.50 -5.27 -7.56
C ILE A 19 2.99 -5.44 -9.00
N THR A 20 3.51 -4.37 -9.59
CA THR A 20 4.03 -4.42 -10.96
C THR A 20 5.17 -5.43 -11.09
N ASP A 21 6.07 -5.45 -10.12
CA ASP A 21 7.26 -6.29 -10.18
C ASP A 21 7.00 -7.74 -9.84
N THR A 22 6.09 -8.00 -8.89
CA THR A 22 5.89 -9.36 -8.36
C THR A 22 4.55 -9.97 -8.71
N GLY A 23 3.55 -9.15 -9.06
CA GLY A 23 2.20 -9.63 -9.34
C GLY A 23 1.31 -9.70 -8.12
N TYR A 24 1.81 -9.35 -6.92
CA TYR A 24 1.01 -9.37 -5.70
C TYR A 24 1.41 -8.20 -4.81
N PRO A 25 0.52 -7.78 -3.88
CA PRO A 25 0.82 -6.63 -3.04
C PRO A 25 1.82 -6.97 -1.93
N PRO A 26 2.51 -5.96 -1.41
CA PRO A 26 3.46 -6.17 -0.31
C PRO A 26 2.74 -6.33 1.02
N THR A 27 3.44 -6.94 1.99
CA THR A 27 2.99 -6.92 3.37
C THR A 27 3.40 -5.60 4.02
N ARG A 28 2.86 -5.32 5.20
CA ARG A 28 3.24 -4.14 5.97
C ARG A 28 4.72 -4.16 6.29
N ALA A 29 5.24 -5.33 6.64
CA ALA A 29 6.67 -5.47 6.94
C ALA A 29 7.54 -5.16 5.71
N GLU A 30 7.10 -5.59 4.54
CA GLU A 30 7.83 -5.33 3.30
C GLU A 30 7.83 -3.83 2.97
N ILE A 31 6.69 -3.16 3.15
CA ILE A 31 6.61 -1.72 2.94
C ILE A 31 7.53 -0.98 3.92
N ALA A 32 7.50 -1.38 5.20
CA ALA A 32 8.33 -0.76 6.21
C ALA A 32 9.81 -0.90 5.88
N LYS A 33 10.21 -2.09 5.44
CA LYS A 33 11.60 -2.34 5.06
C LYS A 33 12.02 -1.51 3.85
N GLU A 34 11.15 -1.45 2.86
CA GLU A 34 11.46 -0.74 1.61
C GLU A 34 11.62 0.76 1.86
N LEU A 35 10.77 1.34 2.70
CA LEU A 35 10.76 2.78 2.93
C LEU A 35 11.52 3.21 4.18
N GLY A 36 12.12 2.27 4.89
CA GLY A 36 12.94 2.57 6.07
C GLY A 36 12.13 2.94 7.31
N PHE A 37 10.90 2.46 7.43
CA PHE A 37 10.12 2.67 8.65
C PHE A 37 10.64 1.79 9.77
N LYS A 38 10.49 2.26 11.01
CA LYS A 38 10.99 1.53 12.18
C LYS A 38 10.26 0.23 12.46
N SER A 39 8.99 0.15 12.04
CA SER A 39 8.17 -1.02 12.33
C SER A 39 7.07 -1.16 11.29
N PRO A 40 6.50 -2.37 11.15
CA PRO A 40 5.34 -2.55 10.27
C PRO A 40 4.15 -1.69 10.69
N ASN A 41 4.03 -1.36 11.97
CA ASN A 41 2.94 -0.54 12.48
C ASN A 41 3.02 0.88 11.91
N ALA A 42 4.21 1.40 11.70
CA ALA A 42 4.36 2.71 11.08
C ALA A 42 3.83 2.71 9.64
N ALA A 43 4.08 1.64 8.90
CA ALA A 43 3.52 1.49 7.56
C ALA A 43 2.00 1.38 7.62
N GLU A 44 1.48 0.66 8.61
CA GLU A 44 0.05 0.46 8.73
C GLU A 44 -0.73 1.76 8.91
N GLU A 45 -0.17 2.73 9.64
CA GLU A 45 -0.82 4.02 9.80
C GLU A 45 -1.05 4.71 8.46
N HIS A 46 -0.05 4.66 7.58
CA HIS A 46 -0.19 5.24 6.25
C HIS A 46 -1.14 4.42 5.38
N ILE A 47 -1.11 3.10 5.52
CA ILE A 47 -2.01 2.21 4.79
C ILE A 47 -3.46 2.52 5.15
N LYS A 48 -3.74 2.70 6.44
CA LYS A 48 -5.09 3.04 6.90
C LYS A 48 -5.54 4.40 6.34
N ALA A 49 -4.64 5.37 6.33
CA ALA A 49 -4.95 6.69 5.79
C ALA A 49 -5.26 6.61 4.29
N LEU A 50 -4.48 5.83 3.54
CA LEU A 50 -4.73 5.64 2.12
C LEU A 50 -6.08 4.97 1.87
N ALA A 51 -6.43 4.00 2.71
CA ALA A 51 -7.72 3.32 2.59
C ALA A 51 -8.89 4.28 2.86
N ARG A 52 -8.75 5.12 3.89
CA ARG A 52 -9.78 6.12 4.20
C ARG A 52 -9.96 7.11 3.04
N LYS A 53 -8.91 7.41 2.32
CA LYS A 53 -8.96 8.33 1.17
C LYS A 53 -9.41 7.63 -0.10
N GLY A 54 -9.60 6.33 -0.07
CA GLY A 54 -10.05 5.58 -1.23
C GLY A 54 -8.95 5.24 -2.23
N ALA A 55 -7.69 5.49 -1.88
CA ALA A 55 -6.57 5.18 -2.78
C ALA A 55 -6.26 3.70 -2.83
N ILE A 56 -6.55 2.98 -1.75
CA ILE A 56 -6.39 1.53 -1.69
C ILE A 56 -7.58 0.93 -0.94
N GLU A 57 -7.70 -0.39 -1.03
CA GLU A 57 -8.65 -1.16 -0.24
C GLU A 57 -7.89 -2.13 0.65
N ILE A 58 -8.37 -2.32 1.86
CA ILE A 58 -7.78 -3.27 2.80
C ILE A 58 -8.69 -4.49 2.88
N ILE A 59 -8.11 -5.68 2.68
CA ILE A 59 -8.84 -6.92 2.77
C ILE A 59 -8.55 -7.53 4.14
N PRO A 60 -9.54 -7.59 5.06
CA PRO A 60 -9.29 -8.09 6.41
C PRO A 60 -8.85 -9.54 6.41
N GLY A 61 -7.96 -9.88 7.33
CA GLY A 61 -7.54 -11.25 7.54
C GLY A 61 -6.47 -11.77 6.60
N ALA A 62 -6.06 -10.97 5.62
CA ALA A 62 -5.03 -11.38 4.68
C ALA A 62 -3.74 -10.61 4.95
N SER A 63 -2.61 -11.32 4.99
CA SER A 63 -1.31 -10.67 5.20
C SER A 63 -0.91 -9.79 4.01
N ARG A 64 -1.33 -10.15 2.80
CA ARG A 64 -1.15 -9.35 1.60
C ARG A 64 -2.49 -8.74 1.18
N GLY A 65 -3.19 -8.18 2.14
CA GLY A 65 -4.57 -7.71 1.95
C GLY A 65 -4.67 -6.26 1.51
N ILE A 66 -3.93 -5.87 0.50
CA ILE A 66 -3.98 -4.52 -0.06
C ILE A 66 -4.35 -4.62 -1.53
N ARG A 67 -5.33 -3.82 -1.94
CA ARG A 67 -5.74 -3.76 -3.34
C ARG A 67 -5.73 -2.31 -3.78
N VAL A 68 -5.21 -2.06 -4.98
CA VAL A 68 -5.20 -0.71 -5.56
C VAL A 68 -6.27 -0.65 -6.64
N PRO A 69 -7.38 0.05 -6.41
CA PRO A 69 -8.48 0.07 -7.39
C PRO A 69 -8.11 0.60 -8.76
N ASP A 70 -7.11 1.49 -8.83
CA ASP A 70 -6.66 2.06 -10.10
C ASP A 70 -5.84 1.09 -10.94
N MET A 71 -5.37 0.02 -10.34
CA MET A 71 -4.58 -0.97 -11.05
C MET A 71 -5.48 -2.11 -11.47
N HIS A 72 -5.81 -2.15 -12.74
CA HIS A 72 -6.63 -3.22 -13.27
C HIS A 72 -5.76 -4.43 -13.56
N GLU A 73 -6.19 -5.57 -13.07
CA GLU A 73 -5.55 -6.81 -13.45
C GLU A 73 -5.95 -7.12 -14.88
N VAL A 74 -4.96 -7.45 -15.66
CA VAL A 74 -5.21 -7.84 -17.05
C VAL A 74 -5.61 -9.30 -17.03
N ASP A 75 -6.81 -9.55 -17.45
CA ASP A 75 -7.31 -10.91 -17.55
C ASP A 75 -6.74 -11.62 -18.77
#